data_c391b181eeba03bbdfa0c7614cb3fc8c
#
_entry.id   c391b181eeba03bbdfa0c7614cb3fc8c
#
_cell.length_a   1.000
_cell.length_b   1.000
_cell.length_c   1.000
_cell.angle_alpha   90.00
_cell.angle_beta   90.00
_cell.angle_gamma   90.00
#
_symmetry.space_group_name_H-M   'P 1'
#
loop_
_entity.id
_entity.type
_entity.pdbx_description
1 polymer ?
#
loop_
_entity_poly.entity_id
_entity_poly.type
_entity_poly.pdbx_seq_one_letter_code
_entity_poly.pdbx_strand_id
1 'polypeptide(L)'
;MRFQLRHLGRAALAALAAVTLTAGASRAQQVTEIRIDWATYNPVSIVLRQQGLLEKEFEKDGIKIRWVQSAGSNKALEFLNAGSIDFGSTAGSAALVARINGNPIKSIYVYSRPEWTALVTGPKSDIKSVKDLKGKTVAVTRGTDPHIFLVRALADNGLTDKDVRFVLLQHADGRLALIRGDVDAWAGLDPMLAAAEIDDGAKLFFRKPEANTWGILNVREEFAKANPKLVERVLKTYEQARRWSRANPAEVTKLLAQAAKIPENVAEKQLKERTELTHSVIGQPQRASILAAGIALQNAGVIDAKVNVEKVVNELIDDRFNASLSN
;
A
#
# COMPACT_ATOMS: atom_id res chain seq x y z
N MET A 1 -94.75 20.90 16.12
CA MET A 1 -95.24 19.53 15.81
C MET A 1 -94.03 18.64 15.77
N ARG A 2 -93.82 17.92 16.84
CA ARG A 2 -94.04 16.48 16.99
C ARG A 2 -93.17 15.69 16.03
N PHE A 3 -92.19 14.98 16.48
CA PHE A 3 -91.97 13.70 17.09
C PHE A 3 -90.90 12.98 16.24
N GLN A 4 -90.05 12.17 16.60
CA GLN A 4 -89.55 11.42 17.80
C GLN A 4 -88.22 10.79 17.50
N LEU A 5 -87.48 10.61 18.54
CA LEU A 5 -86.44 9.67 18.82
C LEU A 5 -86.57 8.28 18.16
N ARG A 6 -85.48 7.66 17.79
CA ARG A 6 -85.14 6.31 18.36
C ARG A 6 -83.71 5.91 18.13
N HIS A 7 -83.18 5.45 19.22
CA HIS A 7 -81.90 4.79 19.58
C HIS A 7 -81.55 3.56 18.76
N LEU A 8 -80.26 3.19 19.07
CA LEU A 8 -79.56 1.90 18.86
C LEU A 8 -78.70 1.87 17.63
N GLY A 9 -77.41 1.46 17.69
CA GLY A 9 -76.72 0.70 18.68
C GLY A 9 -75.21 0.75 18.49
N ARG A 10 -74.54 0.60 19.55
CA ARG A 10 -73.15 0.48 19.69
C ARG A 10 -72.62 -0.78 18.98
N ALA A 11 -71.63 -0.64 18.11
CA ALA A 11 -70.69 -1.72 17.84
C ALA A 11 -69.29 -1.10 17.68
N ALA A 12 -68.54 -1.15 18.77
CA ALA A 12 -67.13 -0.87 18.79
C ALA A 12 -66.40 -2.01 18.11
N LEU A 13 -65.82 -1.80 16.91
CA LEU A 13 -64.84 -2.70 16.35
C LEU A 13 -63.46 -2.08 16.64
N ALA A 14 -62.80 -2.60 17.68
CA ALA A 14 -61.40 -2.38 17.94
C ALA A 14 -60.57 -3.15 16.88
N ALA A 15 -60.13 -2.44 15.85
CA ALA A 15 -59.14 -2.97 14.92
C ALA A 15 -57.75 -2.91 15.62
N LEU A 16 -57.30 -4.03 16.16
CA LEU A 16 -55.94 -4.23 16.65
C LEU A 16 -55.02 -4.25 15.43
N ALA A 17 -54.41 -3.10 15.12
CA ALA A 17 -53.31 -3.05 14.16
C ALA A 17 -52.08 -3.72 14.80
N ALA A 18 -51.88 -4.99 14.52
CA ALA A 18 -50.62 -5.70 14.81
C ALA A 18 -49.55 -5.12 13.89
N VAL A 19 -48.80 -4.14 14.40
CA VAL A 19 -47.58 -3.68 13.78
C VAL A 19 -46.56 -4.81 13.98
N THR A 20 -46.46 -5.71 13.01
CA THR A 20 -45.34 -6.63 12.91
C THR A 20 -44.08 -5.83 12.61
N LEU A 21 -43.32 -5.48 13.65
CA LEU A 21 -41.92 -5.07 13.52
C LEU A 21 -41.18 -6.26 12.93
N THR A 22 -41.14 -6.35 11.60
CA THR A 22 -40.10 -7.14 10.93
C THR A 22 -38.79 -6.43 11.22
N ALA A 23 -38.09 -6.86 12.28
CA ALA A 23 -36.69 -6.59 12.45
C ALA A 23 -36.01 -7.16 11.20
N GLY A 24 -35.81 -6.30 10.22
CA GLY A 24 -34.99 -6.57 9.05
C GLY A 24 -33.60 -6.88 9.57
N ALA A 25 -33.31 -8.15 9.81
CA ALA A 25 -31.94 -8.60 9.95
C ALA A 25 -31.26 -8.13 8.68
N SER A 26 -30.45 -7.05 8.79
CA SER A 26 -29.54 -6.63 7.74
C SER A 26 -28.69 -7.87 7.43
N ARG A 27 -29.09 -8.64 6.42
CA ARG A 27 -28.23 -9.67 5.88
C ARG A 27 -26.97 -8.95 5.44
N ALA A 28 -25.88 -9.10 6.19
CA ALA A 28 -24.59 -8.68 5.74
C ALA A 28 -24.44 -9.17 4.29
N GLN A 29 -24.27 -8.26 3.36
CA GLN A 29 -24.18 -8.58 1.93
C GLN A 29 -23.05 -9.59 1.78
N GLN A 30 -23.38 -10.79 1.34
CA GLN A 30 -22.38 -11.86 1.20
C GLN A 30 -21.34 -11.41 0.19
N VAL A 31 -20.08 -11.40 0.60
CA VAL A 31 -18.95 -11.08 -0.29
C VAL A 31 -18.88 -12.13 -1.39
N THR A 32 -19.00 -11.72 -2.62
CA THR A 32 -18.89 -12.59 -3.81
C THR A 32 -17.57 -12.41 -4.56
N GLU A 33 -16.83 -11.34 -4.25
CA GLU A 33 -15.55 -11.00 -4.85
C GLU A 33 -14.63 -10.35 -3.82
N ILE A 34 -13.36 -10.76 -3.78
CA ILE A 34 -12.28 -10.07 -3.08
C ILE A 34 -11.39 -9.42 -4.15
N ARG A 35 -11.13 -8.13 -4.00
CA ARG A 35 -10.33 -7.33 -4.92
C ARG A 35 -9.01 -6.99 -4.26
N ILE A 36 -7.92 -7.41 -4.86
CA ILE A 36 -6.59 -7.27 -4.28
C ILE A 36 -5.58 -6.82 -5.34
N ASP A 37 -4.59 -6.04 -4.94
CA ASP A 37 -3.53 -5.67 -5.86
C ASP A 37 -2.41 -6.72 -5.94
N TRP A 38 -1.65 -6.61 -7.02
CA TRP A 38 -0.32 -7.20 -7.14
C TRP A 38 0.64 -6.14 -7.69
N ALA A 39 1.91 -6.24 -7.32
CA ALA A 39 2.90 -5.23 -7.69
C ALA A 39 4.30 -5.84 -7.84
N THR A 40 5.10 -5.30 -8.76
CA THR A 40 6.48 -5.77 -8.99
C THR A 40 7.42 -5.44 -7.83
N TYR A 41 7.07 -4.46 -7.01
CA TYR A 41 7.77 -4.15 -5.75
C TYR A 41 7.30 -5.03 -4.56
N ASN A 42 6.28 -5.88 -4.75
CA ASN A 42 5.80 -6.86 -3.78
C ASN A 42 5.91 -8.27 -4.36
N PRO A 43 7.06 -8.94 -4.26
CA PRO A 43 7.27 -10.26 -4.85
C PRO A 43 6.33 -11.33 -4.29
N VAL A 44 5.88 -11.20 -3.03
CA VAL A 44 4.92 -12.14 -2.43
C VAL A 44 3.57 -12.09 -3.14
N SER A 45 3.12 -10.91 -3.56
CA SER A 45 1.87 -10.76 -4.32
C SER A 45 1.92 -11.44 -5.69
N ILE A 46 3.11 -11.48 -6.31
CA ILE A 46 3.33 -12.17 -7.59
C ILE A 46 3.18 -13.67 -7.38
N VAL A 47 3.84 -14.24 -6.36
CA VAL A 47 3.72 -15.67 -6.03
C VAL A 47 2.27 -16.03 -5.71
N LEU A 48 1.62 -15.25 -4.85
CA LEU A 48 0.23 -15.43 -4.44
C LEU A 48 -0.70 -15.55 -5.65
N ARG A 49 -0.54 -14.64 -6.62
CA ARG A 49 -1.32 -14.58 -7.85
C ARG A 49 -0.97 -15.71 -8.82
N GLN A 50 0.32 -15.93 -9.08
CA GLN A 50 0.75 -16.91 -10.09
C GLN A 50 0.44 -18.35 -9.69
N GLN A 51 0.44 -18.65 -8.40
CA GLN A 51 0.08 -19.96 -7.90
C GLN A 51 -1.42 -20.14 -7.65
N GLY A 52 -2.23 -19.08 -7.83
CA GLY A 52 -3.68 -19.10 -7.60
C GLY A 52 -4.04 -19.48 -6.16
N LEU A 53 -3.27 -19.00 -5.18
CA LEU A 53 -3.45 -19.43 -3.78
C LEU A 53 -4.74 -18.89 -3.18
N LEU A 54 -5.10 -17.65 -3.48
CA LEU A 54 -6.35 -17.06 -3.00
C LEU A 54 -7.55 -17.67 -3.71
N GLU A 55 -7.44 -17.93 -5.00
CA GLU A 55 -8.49 -18.60 -5.77
C GLU A 55 -8.81 -19.98 -5.15
N LYS A 56 -7.79 -20.77 -4.84
CA LYS A 56 -7.95 -22.09 -4.19
C LYS A 56 -8.55 -21.97 -2.78
N GLU A 57 -8.11 -20.98 -2.01
CA GLU A 57 -8.60 -20.74 -0.65
C GLU A 57 -10.09 -20.43 -0.63
N PHE A 58 -10.58 -19.64 -1.60
CA PHE A 58 -11.94 -19.14 -1.63
C PHE A 58 -12.89 -19.87 -2.59
N GLU A 59 -12.39 -20.87 -3.31
CA GLU A 59 -13.17 -21.65 -4.30
C GLU A 59 -14.46 -22.24 -3.71
N LYS A 60 -14.36 -22.88 -2.52
CA LYS A 60 -15.50 -23.52 -1.86
C LYS A 60 -16.57 -22.55 -1.38
N ASP A 61 -16.22 -21.30 -1.18
CA ASP A 61 -17.15 -20.24 -0.77
C ASP A 61 -17.78 -19.55 -1.99
N GLY A 62 -17.35 -19.87 -3.21
CA GLY A 62 -17.78 -19.22 -4.43
C GLY A 62 -17.32 -17.76 -4.54
N ILE A 63 -16.31 -17.35 -3.76
CA ILE A 63 -15.77 -15.99 -3.77
C ILE A 63 -14.70 -15.89 -4.86
N LYS A 64 -14.91 -14.96 -5.79
CA LYS A 64 -13.95 -14.69 -6.87
C LYS A 64 -12.82 -13.78 -6.38
N ILE A 65 -11.63 -13.96 -6.97
CA ILE A 65 -10.48 -13.08 -6.74
C ILE A 65 -10.27 -12.20 -7.97
N ARG A 66 -10.30 -10.88 -7.77
CA ARG A 66 -9.99 -9.91 -8.82
C ARG A 66 -8.67 -9.22 -8.55
N TRP A 67 -7.72 -9.45 -9.44
CA TRP A 67 -6.39 -8.86 -9.37
C TRP A 67 -6.30 -7.54 -10.11
N VAL A 68 -5.67 -6.54 -9.47
CA VAL A 68 -5.39 -5.23 -10.06
C VAL A 68 -3.89 -4.96 -9.93
N GLN A 69 -3.23 -4.54 -11.00
CA GLN A 69 -1.82 -4.16 -10.93
C GLN A 69 -1.66 -2.76 -10.37
N SER A 70 -0.84 -2.60 -9.33
CA SER A 70 -0.43 -1.32 -8.80
C SER A 70 0.99 -0.96 -9.26
N ALA A 71 1.13 0.20 -9.90
CA ALA A 71 2.42 0.69 -10.42
C ALA A 71 3.28 1.43 -9.37
N GLY A 72 2.80 1.51 -8.13
CA GLY A 72 3.43 2.18 -6.98
C GLY A 72 2.42 2.36 -5.87
N SER A 73 2.89 2.70 -4.66
CA SER A 73 2.02 2.93 -3.49
C SER A 73 0.91 3.96 -3.77
N ASN A 74 1.21 5.00 -4.57
CA ASN A 74 0.23 6.02 -4.96
C ASN A 74 -0.98 5.41 -5.67
N LYS A 75 -0.76 4.46 -6.60
CA LYS A 75 -1.86 3.80 -7.32
C LYS A 75 -2.62 2.82 -6.44
N ALA A 76 -1.93 2.05 -5.60
CA ALA A 76 -2.61 1.18 -4.63
C ALA A 76 -3.52 1.98 -3.69
N LEU A 77 -3.04 3.12 -3.19
CA LEU A 77 -3.81 4.01 -2.30
C LEU A 77 -4.98 4.68 -3.00
N GLU A 78 -4.81 5.08 -4.27
CA GLU A 78 -5.89 5.59 -5.11
C GLU A 78 -7.01 4.53 -5.28
N PHE A 79 -6.64 3.29 -5.59
CA PHE A 79 -7.59 2.19 -5.77
C PHE A 79 -8.30 1.81 -4.45
N LEU A 80 -7.57 1.81 -3.31
CA LEU A 80 -8.16 1.60 -1.99
C LEU A 80 -9.18 2.70 -1.66
N ASN A 81 -8.80 3.97 -1.87
CA ASN A 81 -9.68 5.12 -1.60
C ASN A 81 -10.94 5.12 -2.47
N ALA A 82 -10.80 4.73 -3.73
CA ALA A 82 -11.91 4.60 -4.67
C ALA A 82 -12.77 3.35 -4.44
N GLY A 83 -12.40 2.47 -3.50
CA GLY A 83 -13.06 1.18 -3.30
C GLY A 83 -12.93 0.21 -4.48
N SER A 84 -11.96 0.43 -5.36
CA SER A 84 -11.68 -0.44 -6.52
C SER A 84 -10.93 -1.71 -6.14
N ILE A 85 -10.20 -1.68 -5.03
CA ILE A 85 -9.60 -2.85 -4.37
C ILE A 85 -9.93 -2.85 -2.88
N ASP A 86 -9.91 -4.03 -2.26
CA ASP A 86 -10.12 -4.22 -0.83
C ASP A 86 -8.79 -4.31 -0.06
N PHE A 87 -7.77 -4.87 -0.72
CA PHE A 87 -6.40 -5.00 -0.20
C PHE A 87 -5.40 -4.37 -1.15
N GLY A 88 -4.42 -3.63 -0.62
CA GLY A 88 -3.41 -2.95 -1.44
C GLY A 88 -2.03 -2.90 -0.79
N SER A 89 -1.00 -3.08 -1.62
CA SER A 89 0.42 -3.11 -1.23
C SER A 89 1.03 -1.71 -1.28
N THR A 90 1.59 -1.24 -0.17
CA THR A 90 2.23 0.09 -0.11
C THR A 90 3.49 0.10 0.74
N ALA A 91 4.21 1.22 0.73
CA ALA A 91 5.13 1.57 1.80
C ALA A 91 4.35 2.12 3.01
N GLY A 92 4.88 1.93 4.20
CA GLY A 92 4.25 2.39 5.43
C GLY A 92 4.10 3.91 5.51
N SER A 93 5.09 4.68 5.07
CA SER A 93 5.05 6.14 5.02
C SER A 93 3.99 6.67 4.05
N ALA A 94 3.84 6.02 2.90
CA ALA A 94 2.80 6.36 1.92
C ALA A 94 1.40 6.09 2.49
N ALA A 95 1.21 4.97 3.19
CA ALA A 95 -0.04 4.64 3.88
C ALA A 95 -0.37 5.69 4.97
N LEU A 96 0.63 6.14 5.74
CA LEU A 96 0.46 7.20 6.74
C LEU A 96 -0.04 8.50 6.10
N VAL A 97 0.61 8.98 5.04
CA VAL A 97 0.21 10.21 4.34
C VAL A 97 -1.20 10.07 3.77
N ALA A 98 -1.55 8.92 3.21
CA ALA A 98 -2.90 8.66 2.70
C ALA A 98 -3.94 8.69 3.84
N ARG A 99 -3.62 8.09 5.00
CA ARG A 99 -4.51 8.11 6.18
C ARG A 99 -4.72 9.52 6.72
N ILE A 100 -3.66 10.34 6.79
CA ILE A 100 -3.75 11.76 7.17
C ILE A 100 -4.69 12.52 6.22
N ASN A 101 -4.65 12.20 4.93
CA ASN A 101 -5.49 12.79 3.89
C ASN A 101 -6.90 12.16 3.81
N GLY A 102 -7.30 11.34 4.79
CA GLY A 102 -8.65 10.80 4.92
C GLY A 102 -8.92 9.47 4.23
N ASN A 103 -7.90 8.79 3.68
CA ASN A 103 -8.08 7.45 3.11
C ASN A 103 -8.39 6.44 4.24
N PRO A 104 -9.57 5.77 4.25
CA PRO A 104 -10.01 4.92 5.34
C PRO A 104 -9.40 3.50 5.24
N ILE A 105 -8.11 3.40 5.49
CA ILE A 105 -7.34 2.14 5.42
C ILE A 105 -6.76 1.74 6.78
N LYS A 106 -6.48 0.45 6.93
CA LYS A 106 -5.72 -0.17 8.01
C LYS A 106 -4.52 -0.92 7.45
N SER A 107 -3.37 -0.74 8.06
CA SER A 107 -2.14 -1.50 7.78
C SER A 107 -2.14 -2.74 8.66
N ILE A 108 -2.13 -3.94 8.05
CA ILE A 108 -2.46 -5.20 8.74
C ILE A 108 -1.40 -6.29 8.62
N TYR A 109 -0.41 -6.15 7.75
CA TYR A 109 0.57 -7.19 7.48
C TYR A 109 1.84 -6.62 6.86
N VAL A 110 2.99 -7.26 7.13
CA VAL A 110 4.28 -6.94 6.53
C VAL A 110 4.61 -7.98 5.47
N TYR A 111 4.70 -7.61 4.20
CA TYR A 111 5.12 -8.53 3.15
C TYR A 111 6.62 -8.53 2.88
N SER A 112 7.32 -7.42 3.20
CA SER A 112 8.78 -7.34 3.07
C SER A 112 9.39 -6.21 3.91
N ARG A 113 10.70 -6.32 4.15
CA ARG A 113 11.56 -5.22 4.57
C ARG A 113 12.51 -4.88 3.41
N PRO A 114 12.16 -3.93 2.56
CA PRO A 114 12.96 -3.63 1.39
C PRO A 114 13.95 -2.50 1.62
N GLU A 115 15.00 -2.46 0.79
CA GLU A 115 15.76 -1.26 0.48
C GLU A 115 15.46 -0.85 -0.97
N TRP A 116 14.21 -0.67 -1.30
CA TRP A 116 13.72 -0.49 -2.66
C TRP A 116 13.89 0.89 -3.26
N THR A 117 14.35 1.88 -2.47
CA THR A 117 14.54 3.23 -2.98
C THR A 117 15.94 3.77 -2.72
N ALA A 118 16.44 4.54 -3.68
CA ALA A 118 17.67 5.30 -3.61
C ALA A 118 17.57 6.54 -4.50
N LEU A 119 18.48 7.51 -4.31
CA LEU A 119 18.64 8.61 -5.26
C LEU A 119 19.69 8.23 -6.32
N VAL A 120 19.32 8.40 -7.56
CA VAL A 120 20.01 7.88 -8.73
C VAL A 120 20.37 9.00 -9.69
N THR A 121 21.54 8.89 -10.30
CA THR A 121 21.99 9.78 -11.37
C THR A 121 22.52 8.98 -12.56
N GLY A 122 22.60 9.63 -13.72
CA GLY A 122 23.15 9.01 -14.92
C GLY A 122 24.65 8.71 -14.81
N PRO A 123 25.20 7.82 -15.67
CA PRO A 123 26.59 7.36 -15.58
C PRO A 123 27.65 8.45 -15.73
N LYS A 124 27.32 9.53 -16.45
CA LYS A 124 28.23 10.67 -16.73
C LYS A 124 27.99 11.88 -15.82
N SER A 125 27.08 11.78 -14.86
CA SER A 125 26.74 12.90 -13.98
C SER A 125 27.83 13.17 -12.94
N ASP A 126 27.99 14.44 -12.59
CA ASP A 126 28.88 14.91 -11.53
C ASP A 126 28.23 14.96 -10.15
N ILE A 127 26.93 14.65 -10.06
CA ILE A 127 26.19 14.56 -8.79
C ILE A 127 26.74 13.41 -7.97
N LYS A 128 27.25 13.71 -6.76
CA LYS A 128 27.84 12.74 -5.83
C LYS A 128 27.16 12.73 -4.46
N SER A 129 26.37 13.76 -4.16
CA SER A 129 25.72 13.94 -2.87
C SER A 129 24.35 14.61 -3.03
N VAL A 130 23.55 14.54 -1.97
CA VAL A 130 22.23 15.23 -1.94
C VAL A 130 22.36 16.72 -2.07
N LYS A 131 23.46 17.31 -1.59
CA LYS A 131 23.71 18.78 -1.70
C LYS A 131 23.89 19.24 -3.16
N ASP A 132 24.36 18.34 -4.04
CA ASP A 132 24.54 18.64 -5.47
C ASP A 132 23.21 18.73 -6.23
N LEU A 133 22.10 18.35 -5.58
CA LEU A 133 20.75 18.47 -6.14
C LEU A 133 20.23 19.91 -6.18
N LYS A 134 20.89 20.86 -5.50
CA LYS A 134 20.46 22.25 -5.50
C LYS A 134 20.39 22.81 -6.92
N GLY A 135 19.21 23.32 -7.31
CA GLY A 135 18.91 23.82 -8.64
C GLY A 135 18.70 22.75 -9.73
N LYS A 136 18.80 21.47 -9.38
CA LYS A 136 18.66 20.35 -10.32
C LYS A 136 17.21 19.91 -10.50
N THR A 137 16.97 19.17 -11.59
CA THR A 137 15.70 18.48 -11.87
C THR A 137 15.76 17.07 -11.36
N VAL A 138 14.75 16.69 -10.57
CA VAL A 138 14.66 15.34 -9.99
C VAL A 138 13.31 14.71 -10.35
N ALA A 139 13.34 13.59 -11.08
CA ALA A 139 12.15 12.81 -11.34
C ALA A 139 11.72 12.09 -10.05
N VAL A 140 10.43 12.12 -9.74
CA VAL A 140 9.89 11.48 -8.54
C VAL A 140 8.40 11.14 -8.71
N THR A 141 7.98 10.02 -8.14
CA THR A 141 6.55 9.64 -8.10
C THR A 141 5.94 10.12 -6.79
N ARG A 142 5.12 11.17 -6.85
CA ARG A 142 4.46 11.74 -5.67
C ARG A 142 3.60 10.70 -4.94
N GLY A 143 3.61 10.73 -3.60
CA GLY A 143 2.79 9.83 -2.78
C GLY A 143 3.34 8.41 -2.64
N THR A 144 4.63 8.21 -2.90
CA THR A 144 5.35 6.94 -2.76
C THR A 144 6.52 7.07 -1.80
N ASP A 145 7.09 5.94 -1.36
CA ASP A 145 8.29 5.95 -0.50
C ASP A 145 9.48 6.71 -1.13
N PRO A 146 9.79 6.57 -2.44
CA PRO A 146 10.81 7.40 -3.09
C PRO A 146 10.60 8.91 -2.97
N HIS A 147 9.35 9.39 -3.02
CA HIS A 147 9.07 10.81 -2.79
C HIS A 147 9.40 11.22 -1.36
N ILE A 148 8.94 10.43 -0.40
CA ILE A 148 9.17 10.67 1.03
C ILE A 148 10.65 10.56 1.37
N PHE A 149 11.34 9.57 0.78
CA PHE A 149 12.77 9.39 0.89
C PHE A 149 13.55 10.61 0.38
N LEU A 150 13.20 11.14 -0.81
CA LEU A 150 13.82 12.34 -1.38
C LEU A 150 13.61 13.56 -0.47
N VAL A 151 12.39 13.80 0.00
CA VAL A 151 12.10 14.93 0.91
C VAL A 151 12.93 14.85 2.19
N ARG A 152 13.04 13.65 2.78
CA ARG A 152 13.87 13.41 3.97
C ARG A 152 15.35 13.63 3.68
N ALA A 153 15.83 13.11 2.54
CA ALA A 153 17.23 13.29 2.14
C ALA A 153 17.59 14.77 1.95
N LEU A 154 16.70 15.54 1.34
CA LEU A 154 16.87 16.98 1.18
C LEU A 154 16.95 17.68 2.55
N ALA A 155 15.98 17.42 3.43
CA ALA A 155 15.92 18.02 4.76
C ALA A 155 17.14 17.67 5.62
N ASP A 156 17.58 16.39 5.63
CA ASP A 156 18.78 15.94 6.34
C ASP A 156 20.06 16.64 5.85
N ASN A 157 20.05 17.21 4.62
CA ASN A 157 21.17 17.93 4.02
C ASN A 157 20.99 19.45 3.94
N GLY A 158 19.99 19.99 4.65
CA GLY A 158 19.73 21.44 4.74
C GLY A 158 19.10 22.02 3.48
N LEU A 159 18.50 21.18 2.63
CA LEU A 159 17.73 21.56 1.46
C LEU A 159 16.23 21.37 1.67
N THR A 160 15.44 21.98 0.83
CA THR A 160 13.98 21.86 0.79
C THR A 160 13.51 21.46 -0.61
N ASP A 161 12.23 21.18 -0.76
CA ASP A 161 11.58 20.94 -2.05
C ASP A 161 11.66 22.16 -2.99
N LYS A 162 11.90 23.38 -2.45
CA LYS A 162 12.10 24.60 -3.22
C LYS A 162 13.50 24.74 -3.82
N ASP A 163 14.47 24.01 -3.28
CA ASP A 163 15.86 24.01 -3.76
C ASP A 163 16.05 23.09 -4.98
N VAL A 164 15.07 22.26 -5.32
CA VAL A 164 15.10 21.32 -6.45
C VAL A 164 13.84 21.45 -7.29
N ARG A 165 13.91 21.11 -8.55
CA ARG A 165 12.75 21.09 -9.44
C ARG A 165 12.22 19.64 -9.58
N PHE A 166 11.10 19.34 -8.95
CA PHE A 166 10.45 18.02 -9.05
C PHE A 166 9.78 17.86 -10.42
N VAL A 167 10.10 16.77 -11.11
CA VAL A 167 9.41 16.29 -12.31
C VAL A 167 8.58 15.09 -11.91
N LEU A 168 7.25 15.27 -11.85
CA LEU A 168 6.33 14.26 -11.35
C LEU A 168 6.02 13.21 -12.42
N LEU A 169 6.65 12.06 -12.32
CA LEU A 169 6.53 10.94 -13.26
C LEU A 169 6.27 9.63 -12.49
N GLN A 170 5.66 8.66 -13.15
CA GLN A 170 5.64 7.29 -12.62
C GLN A 170 7.06 6.68 -12.68
N HIS A 171 7.29 5.65 -11.87
CA HIS A 171 8.65 5.11 -11.67
C HIS A 171 9.34 4.68 -12.97
N ALA A 172 8.63 4.01 -13.88
CA ALA A 172 9.17 3.61 -15.17
C ALA A 172 9.55 4.82 -16.05
N ASP A 173 8.68 5.83 -16.10
CA ASP A 173 8.92 7.08 -16.85
C ASP A 173 10.05 7.89 -16.22
N GLY A 174 10.19 7.87 -14.88
CA GLY A 174 11.29 8.51 -14.16
C GLY A 174 12.65 7.91 -14.52
N ARG A 175 12.76 6.57 -14.64
CA ARG A 175 13.97 5.91 -15.16
C ARG A 175 14.27 6.35 -16.59
N LEU A 176 13.26 6.33 -17.48
CA LEU A 176 13.44 6.72 -18.87
C LEU A 176 13.88 8.19 -19.01
N ALA A 177 13.30 9.10 -18.22
CA ALA A 177 13.68 10.50 -18.21
C ALA A 177 15.14 10.70 -17.77
N LEU A 178 15.60 9.95 -16.76
CA LEU A 178 17.00 9.95 -16.32
C LEU A 178 17.94 9.49 -17.43
N ILE A 179 17.62 8.38 -18.09
CA ILE A 179 18.47 7.80 -19.15
C ILE A 179 18.59 8.74 -20.36
N ARG A 180 17.50 9.43 -20.71
CA ARG A 180 17.48 10.40 -21.80
C ARG A 180 18.18 11.72 -21.47
N GLY A 181 18.45 11.96 -20.17
CA GLY A 181 18.99 13.23 -19.71
C GLY A 181 17.94 14.34 -19.58
N ASP A 182 16.65 14.00 -19.58
CA ASP A 182 15.54 14.94 -19.38
C ASP A 182 15.48 15.45 -17.93
N VAL A 183 16.08 14.71 -17.01
CA VAL A 183 16.27 15.06 -15.59
C VAL A 183 17.69 14.75 -15.14
N ASP A 184 18.17 15.50 -14.13
CA ASP A 184 19.51 15.34 -13.56
C ASP A 184 19.62 14.13 -12.61
N ALA A 185 18.53 13.82 -11.91
CA ALA A 185 18.45 12.73 -10.95
C ALA A 185 17.04 12.13 -10.90
N TRP A 186 16.93 10.98 -10.26
CA TRP A 186 15.68 10.26 -10.06
C TRP A 186 15.62 9.65 -8.66
N ALA A 187 14.49 9.79 -7.98
CA ALA A 187 14.18 9.02 -6.79
C ALA A 187 13.60 7.67 -7.23
N GLY A 188 14.48 6.67 -7.26
CA GLY A 188 14.23 5.36 -7.86
C GLY A 188 13.43 4.40 -7.00
N LEU A 189 12.79 3.43 -7.66
CA LEU A 189 12.10 2.29 -7.03
C LEU A 189 12.46 1.00 -7.77
N ASP A 190 12.74 -0.08 -7.02
CA ASP A 190 12.88 -1.42 -7.60
C ASP A 190 11.55 -1.95 -8.20
N PRO A 191 11.61 -2.75 -9.27
CA PRO A 191 12.80 -3.28 -9.96
C PRO A 191 13.47 -2.31 -10.93
N MET A 192 12.87 -1.17 -11.25
CA MET A 192 13.43 -0.20 -12.20
C MET A 192 14.76 0.38 -11.72
N LEU A 193 14.97 0.45 -10.39
CA LEU A 193 16.23 0.88 -9.79
C LEU A 193 17.37 -0.10 -10.12
N ALA A 194 17.15 -1.40 -9.93
CA ALA A 194 18.11 -2.44 -10.28
C ALA A 194 18.41 -2.46 -11.80
N ALA A 195 17.36 -2.27 -12.62
CA ALA A 195 17.52 -2.18 -14.05
C ALA A 195 18.35 -0.96 -14.47
N ALA A 196 18.14 0.21 -13.84
CA ALA A 196 18.93 1.40 -14.13
C ALA A 196 20.43 1.21 -13.83
N GLU A 197 20.77 0.48 -12.76
CA GLU A 197 22.17 0.17 -12.45
C GLU A 197 22.80 -0.80 -13.45
N ILE A 198 22.07 -1.89 -13.79
CA ILE A 198 22.62 -2.99 -14.62
C ILE A 198 22.64 -2.61 -16.09
N ASP A 199 21.51 -2.13 -16.61
CA ASP A 199 21.33 -1.91 -18.05
C ASP A 199 21.85 -0.54 -18.50
N ASP A 200 21.72 0.50 -17.63
CA ASP A 200 21.96 1.89 -18.00
C ASP A 200 23.24 2.47 -17.35
N GLY A 201 23.89 1.71 -16.46
CA GLY A 201 25.07 2.16 -15.74
C GLY A 201 24.81 3.33 -14.79
N ALA A 202 23.56 3.51 -14.37
CA ALA A 202 23.18 4.57 -13.43
C ALA A 202 23.86 4.36 -12.07
N LYS A 203 24.13 5.46 -11.37
CA LYS A 203 24.83 5.45 -10.08
C LYS A 203 23.89 5.82 -8.95
N LEU A 204 23.86 4.99 -7.90
CA LEU A 204 23.19 5.31 -6.66
C LEU A 204 24.10 6.23 -5.84
N PHE A 205 23.81 7.53 -5.80
CA PHE A 205 24.62 8.48 -5.05
C PHE A 205 24.16 8.69 -3.61
N PHE A 206 22.94 8.26 -3.27
CA PHE A 206 22.46 8.28 -1.90
C PHE A 206 21.58 7.07 -1.61
N ARG A 207 21.97 6.32 -0.58
CA ARG A 207 21.25 5.17 0.00
C ARG A 207 21.10 5.37 1.49
N LYS A 208 19.99 4.97 2.05
CA LYS A 208 19.68 5.00 3.48
C LYS A 208 18.66 3.90 3.79
N PRO A 209 19.08 2.63 3.94
CA PRO A 209 18.16 1.48 4.08
C PRO A 209 17.10 1.68 5.18
N GLU A 210 17.51 2.25 6.32
CA GLU A 210 16.64 2.53 7.47
C GLU A 210 15.57 3.60 7.20
N ALA A 211 15.70 4.37 6.13
CA ALA A 211 14.69 5.35 5.72
C ALA A 211 13.55 4.75 4.88
N ASN A 212 13.71 3.49 4.41
CA ASN A 212 12.63 2.75 3.77
C ASN A 212 11.64 2.26 4.83
N THR A 213 10.34 2.36 4.55
CA THR A 213 9.30 2.23 5.58
C THR A 213 8.49 0.94 5.49
N TRP A 214 9.14 -0.19 5.23
CA TRP A 214 8.54 -1.52 5.12
C TRP A 214 7.52 -1.67 3.98
N GLY A 215 7.42 -2.86 3.46
CA GLY A 215 6.35 -3.27 2.55
C GLY A 215 5.13 -3.70 3.36
N ILE A 216 4.04 -2.96 3.26
CA ILE A 216 2.85 -3.10 4.08
C ILE A 216 1.64 -3.45 3.21
N LEU A 217 0.89 -4.48 3.62
CA LEU A 217 -0.43 -4.74 3.07
C LEU A 217 -1.46 -3.95 3.87
N ASN A 218 -2.27 -3.18 3.15
CA ASN A 218 -3.38 -2.44 3.73
C ASN A 218 -4.71 -3.05 3.30
N VAL A 219 -5.73 -2.82 4.12
CA VAL A 219 -7.12 -3.19 3.85
C VAL A 219 -8.03 -1.98 4.03
N ARG A 220 -9.09 -1.87 3.26
CA ARG A 220 -10.13 -0.86 3.51
C ARG A 220 -10.77 -1.09 4.88
N GLU A 221 -10.90 -0.04 5.65
CA GLU A 221 -11.40 -0.10 7.04
C GLU A 221 -12.80 -0.71 7.11
N GLU A 222 -13.67 -0.33 6.18
CA GLU A 222 -15.02 -0.87 6.06
C GLU A 222 -15.01 -2.39 5.80
N PHE A 223 -14.14 -2.84 4.86
CA PHE A 223 -14.03 -4.27 4.54
C PHE A 223 -13.52 -5.07 5.75
N ALA A 224 -12.49 -4.56 6.43
CA ALA A 224 -11.93 -5.22 7.61
C ALA A 224 -12.94 -5.31 8.77
N LYS A 225 -13.77 -4.28 8.94
CA LYS A 225 -14.83 -4.25 9.95
C LYS A 225 -15.96 -5.23 9.64
N ALA A 226 -16.40 -5.27 8.39
CA ALA A 226 -17.51 -6.13 7.96
C ALA A 226 -17.12 -7.61 7.83
N ASN A 227 -15.87 -7.89 7.44
CA ASN A 227 -15.42 -9.22 7.04
C ASN A 227 -14.10 -9.66 7.71
N PRO A 228 -13.97 -9.59 9.05
CA PRO A 228 -12.69 -9.86 9.72
C PRO A 228 -12.17 -11.28 9.46
N LYS A 229 -13.05 -12.27 9.36
CA LYS A 229 -12.67 -13.66 9.04
C LYS A 229 -12.13 -13.84 7.62
N LEU A 230 -12.63 -13.08 6.66
CA LEU A 230 -12.07 -13.09 5.30
C LEU A 230 -10.69 -12.44 5.28
N VAL A 231 -10.48 -11.36 6.05
CA VAL A 231 -9.16 -10.74 6.22
C VAL A 231 -8.15 -11.74 6.80
N GLU A 232 -8.50 -12.47 7.86
CA GLU A 232 -7.64 -13.50 8.45
C GLU A 232 -7.24 -14.58 7.43
N ARG A 233 -8.18 -15.04 6.61
CA ARG A 233 -7.94 -16.05 5.57
C ARG A 233 -7.03 -15.52 4.47
N VAL A 234 -7.25 -14.28 4.02
CA VAL A 234 -6.36 -13.62 3.06
C VAL A 234 -4.94 -13.54 3.63
N LEU A 235 -4.79 -13.15 4.90
CA LEU A 235 -3.47 -13.04 5.53
C LEU A 235 -2.78 -14.39 5.73
N LYS A 236 -3.50 -15.45 6.09
CA LYS A 236 -2.94 -16.83 6.16
C LYS A 236 -2.41 -17.27 4.79
N THR A 237 -3.17 -17.00 3.74
CA THR A 237 -2.76 -17.35 2.38
C THR A 237 -1.58 -16.49 1.91
N TYR A 238 -1.55 -15.23 2.31
CA TYR A 238 -0.41 -14.34 2.06
C TYR A 238 0.86 -14.84 2.77
N GLU A 239 0.72 -15.28 4.02
CA GLU A 239 1.82 -15.86 4.81
C GLU A 239 2.32 -17.17 4.20
N GLN A 240 1.44 -18.01 3.66
CA GLN A 240 1.82 -19.21 2.90
C GLN A 240 2.68 -18.84 1.69
N ALA A 241 2.26 -17.84 0.90
CA ALA A 241 3.02 -17.35 -0.26
C ALA A 241 4.39 -16.79 0.18
N ARG A 242 4.47 -16.04 1.29
CA ARG A 242 5.72 -15.51 1.82
C ARG A 242 6.68 -16.61 2.27
N ARG A 243 6.18 -17.61 3.00
CA ARG A 243 7.00 -18.78 3.43
C ARG A 243 7.52 -19.54 2.22
N TRP A 244 6.66 -19.76 1.22
CA TRP A 244 7.07 -20.39 -0.03
C TRP A 244 8.14 -19.58 -0.75
N SER A 245 7.97 -18.27 -0.83
CA SER A 245 8.94 -17.36 -1.46
C SER A 245 10.34 -17.45 -0.82
N ARG A 246 10.39 -17.56 0.50
CA ARG A 246 11.66 -17.74 1.23
C ARG A 246 12.32 -19.08 0.94
N ALA A 247 11.53 -20.13 0.79
CA ALA A 247 12.03 -21.47 0.52
C ALA A 247 12.43 -21.67 -0.96
N ASN A 248 11.94 -20.82 -1.88
CA ASN A 248 12.11 -20.98 -3.31
C ASN A 248 12.63 -19.70 -4.01
N PRO A 249 13.76 -19.12 -3.57
CA PRO A 249 14.21 -17.80 -4.06
C PRO A 249 14.48 -17.78 -5.57
N ALA A 250 14.98 -18.86 -6.17
CA ALA A 250 15.22 -18.93 -7.60
C ALA A 250 13.91 -18.86 -8.41
N GLU A 251 12.86 -19.51 -7.93
CA GLU A 251 11.56 -19.47 -8.60
C GLU A 251 10.91 -18.08 -8.46
N VAL A 252 11.06 -17.42 -7.31
CA VAL A 252 10.59 -16.04 -7.12
C VAL A 252 11.30 -15.09 -8.07
N THR A 253 12.61 -15.28 -8.32
CA THR A 253 13.37 -14.50 -9.30
C THR A 253 12.77 -14.64 -10.70
N LYS A 254 12.49 -15.86 -11.15
CA LYS A 254 11.85 -16.09 -12.45
C LYS A 254 10.45 -15.48 -12.54
N LEU A 255 9.64 -15.66 -11.50
CA LEU A 255 8.28 -15.11 -11.45
C LEU A 255 8.29 -13.57 -11.50
N LEU A 256 9.21 -12.93 -10.75
CA LEU A 256 9.38 -11.48 -10.79
C LEU A 256 9.85 -11.01 -12.17
N ALA A 257 10.85 -11.68 -12.76
CA ALA A 257 11.37 -11.34 -14.08
C ALA A 257 10.26 -11.38 -15.14
N GLN A 258 9.45 -12.43 -15.14
CA GLN A 258 8.31 -12.59 -16.05
C GLN A 258 7.23 -11.52 -15.81
N ALA A 259 6.84 -11.30 -14.56
CA ALA A 259 5.77 -10.35 -14.20
C ALA A 259 6.16 -8.89 -14.50
N ALA A 260 7.41 -8.54 -14.25
CA ALA A 260 7.95 -7.19 -14.49
C ALA A 260 8.50 -7.00 -15.93
N LYS A 261 8.61 -8.09 -16.72
CA LYS A 261 9.22 -8.10 -18.06
C LYS A 261 10.64 -7.55 -18.05
N ILE A 262 11.45 -8.03 -17.11
CA ILE A 262 12.85 -7.66 -16.92
C ILE A 262 13.75 -8.89 -17.00
N PRO A 263 15.06 -8.74 -17.26
CA PRO A 263 16.02 -9.83 -17.18
C PRO A 263 16.08 -10.43 -15.76
N GLU A 264 16.40 -11.74 -15.66
CA GLU A 264 16.48 -12.43 -14.35
C GLU A 264 17.57 -11.84 -13.45
N ASN A 265 18.70 -11.38 -13.98
CA ASN A 265 19.75 -10.73 -13.19
C ASN A 265 19.28 -9.42 -12.53
N VAL A 266 18.36 -8.69 -13.14
CA VAL A 266 17.73 -7.50 -12.57
C VAL A 266 16.80 -7.89 -11.40
N ALA A 267 15.96 -8.91 -11.62
CA ALA A 267 15.09 -9.44 -10.58
C ALA A 267 15.89 -10.03 -9.40
N GLU A 268 16.99 -10.74 -9.71
CA GLU A 268 17.90 -11.30 -8.72
C GLU A 268 18.54 -10.22 -7.86
N LYS A 269 19.02 -9.12 -8.46
CA LYS A 269 19.59 -7.98 -7.74
C LYS A 269 18.61 -7.40 -6.73
N GLN A 270 17.36 -7.13 -7.15
CA GLN A 270 16.32 -6.66 -6.23
C GLN A 270 16.10 -7.63 -5.07
N LEU A 271 15.93 -8.93 -5.38
CA LEU A 271 15.54 -9.91 -4.38
C LEU A 271 16.66 -10.26 -3.41
N LYS A 272 17.90 -10.45 -3.90
CA LYS A 272 19.03 -10.86 -3.06
C LYS A 272 19.64 -9.71 -2.27
N GLU A 273 19.73 -8.52 -2.87
CA GLU A 273 20.45 -7.41 -2.25
C GLU A 273 19.55 -6.48 -1.44
N ARG A 274 18.22 -6.42 -1.79
CA ARG A 274 17.35 -5.34 -1.31
C ARG A 274 15.99 -5.80 -0.81
N THR A 275 15.74 -7.10 -0.73
CA THR A 275 14.43 -7.61 -0.27
C THR A 275 14.61 -8.63 0.83
N GLU A 276 14.06 -8.35 2.01
CA GLU A 276 14.00 -9.27 3.13
C GLU A 276 12.55 -9.71 3.34
N LEU A 277 12.32 -11.03 3.43
CA LEU A 277 11.00 -11.65 3.59
C LEU A 277 10.85 -12.39 4.93
N THR A 278 11.62 -12.03 5.97
CA THR A 278 11.60 -12.74 7.27
C THR A 278 10.48 -12.26 8.18
N HIS A 279 9.95 -11.07 7.95
CA HIS A 279 8.91 -10.45 8.76
C HIS A 279 7.52 -10.60 8.12
N SER A 280 6.51 -10.83 8.94
CA SER A 280 5.09 -10.88 8.52
C SER A 280 4.19 -10.11 9.49
N VAL A 281 4.58 -10.07 10.76
CA VAL A 281 3.82 -9.43 11.84
C VAL A 281 4.05 -7.92 11.81
N ILE A 282 2.96 -7.15 11.81
CA ILE A 282 3.02 -5.70 11.96
C ILE A 282 3.02 -5.32 13.45
N GLY A 283 3.92 -4.42 13.87
CA GLY A 283 4.05 -4.10 15.30
C GLY A 283 4.95 -2.88 15.53
N GLN A 284 5.64 -2.89 16.67
CA GLN A 284 6.47 -1.75 17.13
C GLN A 284 7.55 -1.31 16.14
N PRO A 285 8.31 -2.21 15.47
CA PRO A 285 9.31 -1.76 14.50
C PRO A 285 8.72 -0.95 13.34
N GLN A 286 7.53 -1.36 12.85
CA GLN A 286 6.83 -0.67 11.77
C GLN A 286 6.24 0.66 12.26
N ARG A 287 5.64 0.68 13.47
CA ARG A 287 5.16 1.92 14.11
C ARG A 287 6.28 2.94 14.23
N ALA A 288 7.44 2.54 14.75
CA ALA A 288 8.58 3.43 14.93
C ALA A 288 9.11 3.99 13.59
N SER A 289 9.25 3.13 12.57
CA SER A 289 9.72 3.53 11.23
C SER A 289 8.74 4.50 10.55
N ILE A 290 7.44 4.20 10.59
CA ILE A 290 6.39 5.03 9.99
C ILE A 290 6.26 6.36 10.74
N LEU A 291 6.32 6.35 12.08
CA LEU A 291 6.30 7.56 12.91
C LEU A 291 7.49 8.46 12.59
N ALA A 292 8.70 7.89 12.53
CA ALA A 292 9.91 8.66 12.20
C ALA A 292 9.81 9.32 10.82
N ALA A 293 9.26 8.61 9.82
CA ALA A 293 9.00 9.17 8.50
C ALA A 293 7.96 10.30 8.56
N GLY A 294 6.89 10.13 9.31
CA GLY A 294 5.84 11.13 9.47
C GLY A 294 6.34 12.40 10.15
N ILE A 295 7.15 12.27 11.22
CA ILE A 295 7.77 13.41 11.91
C ILE A 295 8.74 14.14 10.96
N ALA A 296 9.54 13.42 10.20
CA ALA A 296 10.44 14.04 9.22
C ALA A 296 9.68 14.81 8.15
N LEU A 297 8.56 14.30 7.65
CA LEU A 297 7.68 15.00 6.70
C LEU A 297 7.01 16.23 7.32
N GLN A 298 6.65 16.17 8.61
CA GLN A 298 6.08 17.29 9.34
C GLN A 298 7.12 18.41 9.51
N ASN A 299 8.36 18.05 9.87
CA ASN A 299 9.47 19.00 9.98
C ASN A 299 9.83 19.63 8.63
N ALA A 300 9.65 18.89 7.53
CA ALA A 300 9.83 19.38 6.16
C ALA A 300 8.63 20.20 5.64
N GLY A 301 7.57 20.38 6.43
CA GLY A 301 6.37 21.13 6.04
C GLY A 301 5.44 20.40 5.06
N VAL A 302 5.64 19.11 4.81
CA VAL A 302 4.79 18.28 3.93
C VAL A 302 3.52 17.83 4.68
N ILE A 303 3.63 17.55 5.96
CA ILE A 303 2.51 17.28 6.87
C ILE A 303 2.29 18.53 7.72
N ASP A 304 1.03 18.97 7.85
CA ASP A 304 0.66 20.12 8.68
C ASP A 304 1.12 19.90 10.13
N ALA A 305 1.72 20.94 10.74
CA ALA A 305 2.22 20.89 12.11
C ALA A 305 1.14 20.59 13.16
N LYS A 306 -0.14 20.80 12.84
CA LYS A 306 -1.28 20.50 13.73
C LYS A 306 -1.65 19.02 13.77
N VAL A 307 -1.16 18.21 12.82
CA VAL A 307 -1.46 16.78 12.77
C VAL A 307 -0.74 16.06 13.90
N ASN A 308 -1.47 15.31 14.71
CA ASN A 308 -0.86 14.38 15.66
C ASN A 308 -0.46 13.10 14.92
N VAL A 309 0.77 13.08 14.42
CA VAL A 309 1.30 11.97 13.60
C VAL A 309 1.27 10.65 14.36
N GLU A 310 1.63 10.64 15.64
CA GLU A 310 1.63 9.44 16.47
C GLU A 310 0.22 8.83 16.61
N LYS A 311 -0.78 9.67 16.84
CA LYS A 311 -2.18 9.25 16.89
C LYS A 311 -2.59 8.59 15.56
N VAL A 312 -2.25 9.22 14.43
CA VAL A 312 -2.60 8.68 13.12
C VAL A 312 -1.90 7.35 12.84
N VAL A 313 -0.62 7.19 13.23
CA VAL A 313 0.10 5.91 13.11
C VAL A 313 -0.58 4.82 13.94
N ASN A 314 -1.00 5.15 15.16
CA ASN A 314 -1.70 4.19 16.02
C ASN A 314 -3.08 3.81 15.47
N GLU A 315 -3.78 4.74 14.82
CA GLU A 315 -5.04 4.47 14.14
C GLU A 315 -4.86 3.71 12.82
N LEU A 316 -3.75 3.90 12.12
CA LEU A 316 -3.44 3.24 10.86
C LEU A 316 -3.16 1.74 11.06
N ILE A 317 -2.33 1.40 12.04
CA ILE A 317 -1.87 0.03 12.26
C ILE A 317 -2.92 -0.75 13.05
N ASP A 318 -3.38 -1.86 12.46
CA ASP A 318 -4.30 -2.81 13.09
C ASP A 318 -3.60 -4.17 13.24
N ASP A 319 -3.06 -4.41 14.41
CA ASP A 319 -2.29 -5.61 14.76
C ASP A 319 -3.16 -6.77 15.29
N ARG A 320 -4.48 -6.61 15.36
CA ARG A 320 -5.42 -7.66 15.80
C ARG A 320 -5.33 -8.93 14.96
N PHE A 321 -4.98 -8.78 13.68
CA PHE A 321 -4.88 -9.90 12.75
C PHE A 321 -3.58 -10.72 12.90
N ASN A 322 -2.59 -10.24 13.67
CA ASN A 322 -1.32 -10.95 13.88
C ASN A 322 -1.53 -12.37 14.44
N ALA A 323 -2.52 -12.56 15.30
CA ALA A 323 -2.83 -13.88 15.87
C ALA A 323 -3.15 -14.93 14.81
N SER A 324 -3.66 -14.52 13.64
CA SER A 324 -3.97 -15.42 12.52
C SER A 324 -2.72 -15.94 11.79
N LEU A 325 -1.55 -15.32 12.01
CA LEU A 325 -0.30 -15.65 11.32
C LEU A 325 0.56 -16.68 12.07
N SER A 326 0.21 -16.97 13.32
CA SER A 326 1.03 -17.80 14.23
C SER A 326 0.76 -19.32 14.09
N ASN A 327 -0.09 -19.74 13.14
CA ASN A 327 -0.47 -21.15 12.93
C ASN A 327 0.09 -21.71 11.62
#